data_dbf26b92708104dea19d8a3f22bcc199
#
_entry.id   dbf26b92708104dea19d8a3f22bcc199
#
_cell.length_a   1.000
_cell.length_b   1.000
_cell.length_c   1.000
_cell.angle_alpha   90.00
_cell.angle_beta   90.00
_cell.angle_gamma   90.00
#
_symmetry.space_group_name_H-M   'P 1'
#
loop_
_entity.id
_entity.type
_entity.pdbx_description
1 polymer ?
#
loop_
_entity_poly.entity_id
_entity_poly.type
_entity_poly.pdbx_seq_one_letter_code
_entity_poly.pdbx_strand_id
1 'polypeptide(L)'
;MKLNYKRTIFVGFAFFLICTFWQAYDTIIPKILTDKFGMSQANSGIIMALDNVLALFMLPLFGAISDRCHAKSGRRTPFIMIGTIAAAVLLVVLSFVDGMQLKNISDVSKVDDPAALEIIYDAEKDETLKTPENDSFVLAEKFSREQFREITSQAENPETGKMVANQEYVNYVVPARQHYVQQVTHNDPKALVWFIAVLLLLLIAMSIFRSPAVALMPDVTIKPLRSKGNAIINLMGTVGGAVVLALGIVFATGAAKNAMMSYTAFFSIVAGIMLLCLLVFRLKVDEPRFVREMEEESRKYGIDDGADDDGSGSRKLSPAERRSLLLILASVVFWFMGYNAVTSKYSVYADKVLVRDYNTTLIIANVAALLAFIPVGILASKIGRKKTILIGIVLLTASFIVAATLRQGSSAVLMNAMFALAGIGWATINVNSFPMVVELSRGSDVGRYTGFYYTANMAAQTVTPYFSGLLMDKTGMTSLFPYAAVFVALASVTMFFVRHGDSKPLPADSKLEHIGAGN
;
A
#
# COMPACT_ATOMS: atom_id res chain seq x y z
N MET A 1 -27.57 19.85 10.61
CA MET A 1 -26.34 19.13 11.05
C MET A 1 -25.14 19.65 10.27
N LYS A 2 -24.04 19.98 10.93
CA LYS A 2 -22.78 20.41 10.27
C LYS A 2 -21.61 19.65 10.87
N LEU A 3 -20.75 19.10 10.02
CA LEU A 3 -19.52 18.44 10.48
C LEU A 3 -18.54 19.46 11.07
N ASN A 4 -17.96 19.16 12.22
CA ASN A 4 -16.87 19.93 12.79
C ASN A 4 -15.56 19.56 12.10
N TYR A 5 -15.24 20.23 10.97
CA TYR A 5 -14.05 19.96 10.15
C TYR A 5 -12.76 20.01 10.96
N LYS A 6 -12.60 20.99 11.85
CA LYS A 6 -11.39 21.14 12.68
C LYS A 6 -11.17 19.90 13.56
N ARG A 7 -12.22 19.44 14.25
CA ARG A 7 -12.18 18.22 15.08
C ARG A 7 -11.85 17.00 14.22
N THR A 8 -12.52 16.84 13.07
CA THR A 8 -12.32 15.70 12.17
C THR A 8 -10.89 15.66 11.60
N ILE A 9 -10.28 16.81 11.27
CA ILE A 9 -8.89 16.89 10.85
C ILE A 9 -7.95 16.39 11.97
N PHE A 10 -8.16 16.80 13.22
CA PHE A 10 -7.32 16.32 14.31
C PHE A 10 -7.49 14.82 14.58
N VAL A 11 -8.70 14.28 14.46
CA VAL A 11 -8.93 12.82 14.47
C VAL A 11 -8.23 12.15 13.29
N GLY A 12 -8.18 12.81 12.15
CA GLY A 12 -7.49 12.35 10.93
C GLY A 12 -5.99 12.15 11.08
N PHE A 13 -5.34 12.75 12.09
CA PHE A 13 -3.92 12.45 12.38
C PHE A 13 -3.69 10.97 12.72
N ALA A 14 -4.67 10.26 13.26
CA ALA A 14 -4.57 8.81 13.44
C ALA A 14 -4.44 8.07 12.10
N PHE A 15 -5.14 8.50 11.05
CA PHE A 15 -5.00 7.97 9.69
C PHE A 15 -3.70 8.41 9.03
N PHE A 16 -3.28 9.64 9.25
CA PHE A 16 -1.97 10.12 8.82
C PHE A 16 -0.85 9.20 9.31
N LEU A 17 -0.86 8.84 10.61
CA LEU A 17 0.10 7.92 11.21
C LEU A 17 0.12 6.55 10.53
N ILE A 18 -1.08 5.98 10.28
CA ILE A 18 -1.21 4.69 9.60
C ILE A 18 -0.58 4.75 8.21
N CYS A 19 -0.97 5.73 7.38
CA CYS A 19 -0.52 5.80 6.00
C CYS A 19 0.95 6.22 5.87
N THR A 20 1.49 7.03 6.79
CA THR A 20 2.92 7.34 6.87
C THR A 20 3.74 6.07 7.06
N PHE A 21 3.34 5.20 7.98
CA PHE A 21 4.03 3.93 8.19
C PHE A 21 3.94 3.01 6.96
N TRP A 22 2.70 2.78 6.46
CA TRP A 22 2.51 1.83 5.35
C TRP A 22 3.23 2.27 4.08
N GLN A 23 3.27 3.57 3.80
CA GLN A 23 4.01 4.06 2.63
C GLN A 23 5.51 3.78 2.75
N ALA A 24 6.12 3.98 3.93
CA ALA A 24 7.52 3.64 4.15
C ALA A 24 7.76 2.11 4.07
N TYR A 25 6.85 1.32 4.66
CA TYR A 25 6.89 -0.13 4.61
C TYR A 25 6.85 -0.66 3.17
N ASP A 26 5.84 -0.28 2.40
CA ASP A 26 5.62 -0.79 1.05
C ASP A 26 6.72 -0.39 0.06
N THR A 27 7.37 0.76 0.30
CA THR A 27 8.41 1.25 -0.63
C THR A 27 9.82 0.80 -0.28
N ILE A 28 10.14 0.66 1.01
CA ILE A 28 11.54 0.43 1.46
C ILE A 28 11.79 -1.04 1.83
N ILE A 29 10.85 -1.72 2.51
CA ILE A 29 11.09 -3.09 2.99
C ILE A 29 11.36 -4.06 1.83
N PRO A 30 10.60 -4.06 0.70
CA PRO A 30 10.91 -4.93 -0.43
C PRO A 30 12.33 -4.71 -0.97
N LYS A 31 12.81 -3.47 -1.01
CA LYS A 31 14.17 -3.13 -1.46
C LYS A 31 15.23 -3.67 -0.51
N ILE A 32 15.05 -3.50 0.80
CA ILE A 32 15.97 -4.07 1.79
C ILE A 32 16.06 -5.60 1.62
N LEU A 33 14.93 -6.28 1.50
CA LEU A 33 14.86 -7.73 1.35
C LEU A 33 15.56 -8.23 0.07
N THR A 34 15.36 -7.54 -1.05
CA THR A 34 15.93 -7.95 -2.34
C THR A 34 17.37 -7.51 -2.52
N ASP A 35 17.70 -6.26 -2.19
CA ASP A 35 19.01 -5.69 -2.53
C ASP A 35 20.07 -5.99 -1.45
N LYS A 36 19.69 -6.02 -0.15
CA LYS A 36 20.63 -6.20 0.95
C LYS A 36 20.63 -7.60 1.56
N PHE A 37 19.56 -8.36 1.42
CA PHE A 37 19.49 -9.76 1.83
C PHE A 37 19.52 -10.74 0.65
N GLY A 38 19.48 -10.25 -0.59
CA GLY A 38 19.53 -11.08 -1.79
C GLY A 38 18.29 -11.97 -1.98
N MET A 39 17.16 -11.63 -1.36
CA MET A 39 15.96 -12.47 -1.45
C MET A 39 15.32 -12.41 -2.84
N SER A 40 14.80 -13.55 -3.30
CA SER A 40 13.97 -13.60 -4.50
C SER A 40 12.68 -12.79 -4.32
N GLN A 41 12.00 -12.43 -5.42
CA GLN A 41 10.74 -11.70 -5.37
C GLN A 41 9.64 -12.50 -4.67
N ALA A 42 9.63 -13.84 -4.82
CA ALA A 42 8.71 -14.73 -4.13
C ALA A 42 8.93 -14.71 -2.61
N ASN A 43 10.17 -14.91 -2.17
CA ASN A 43 10.51 -14.94 -0.74
C ASN A 43 10.28 -13.58 -0.07
N SER A 44 10.68 -12.48 -0.71
CA SER A 44 10.32 -11.13 -0.28
C SER A 44 8.79 -10.96 -0.17
N GLY A 45 8.03 -11.53 -1.12
CA GLY A 45 6.58 -11.53 -1.11
C GLY A 45 5.95 -12.25 0.09
N ILE A 46 6.55 -13.36 0.55
CA ILE A 46 6.11 -14.07 1.78
C ILE A 46 6.24 -13.15 2.99
N ILE A 47 7.38 -12.47 3.13
CA ILE A 47 7.61 -11.55 4.24
C ILE A 47 6.65 -10.36 4.17
N MET A 48 6.44 -9.80 2.99
CA MET A 48 5.49 -8.71 2.79
C MET A 48 4.04 -9.11 3.06
N ALA A 49 3.67 -10.38 2.92
CA ALA A 49 2.32 -10.87 3.23
C ALA A 49 2.05 -11.04 4.74
N LEU A 50 3.08 -11.03 5.59
CA LEU A 50 2.94 -11.22 7.03
C LEU A 50 2.06 -10.17 7.70
N ASP A 51 2.05 -8.94 7.19
CA ASP A 51 1.19 -7.86 7.68
C ASP A 51 -0.29 -8.23 7.54
N ASN A 52 -0.69 -8.77 6.40
CA ASN A 52 -2.07 -9.15 6.12
C ASN A 52 -2.49 -10.40 6.91
N VAL A 53 -1.58 -11.38 7.07
CA VAL A 53 -1.81 -12.55 7.92
C VAL A 53 -2.00 -12.14 9.37
N LEU A 54 -1.14 -11.27 9.90
CA LEU A 54 -1.27 -10.74 11.25
C LEU A 54 -2.54 -9.89 11.41
N ALA A 55 -2.86 -9.04 10.44
CA ALA A 55 -4.04 -8.18 10.47
C ALA A 55 -5.33 -8.99 10.58
N LEU A 56 -5.42 -10.16 9.94
CA LEU A 56 -6.60 -11.04 9.99
C LEU A 56 -7.00 -11.40 11.43
N PHE A 57 -6.02 -11.64 12.29
CA PHE A 57 -6.25 -12.03 13.70
C PHE A 57 -6.16 -10.84 14.66
N MET A 58 -5.20 -9.95 14.45
CA MET A 58 -4.89 -8.88 15.39
C MET A 58 -5.85 -7.70 15.31
N LEU A 59 -6.40 -7.35 14.13
CA LEU A 59 -7.33 -6.23 14.02
C LEU A 59 -8.64 -6.48 14.78
N PRO A 60 -9.31 -7.65 14.64
CA PRO A 60 -10.48 -7.97 15.48
C PRO A 60 -10.14 -8.05 16.97
N LEU A 61 -8.97 -8.64 17.30
CA LEU A 61 -8.53 -8.77 18.69
C LEU A 61 -8.36 -7.41 19.35
N PHE A 62 -7.56 -6.51 18.79
CA PHE A 62 -7.31 -5.18 19.37
C PHE A 62 -8.53 -4.26 19.22
N GLY A 63 -9.38 -4.46 18.23
CA GLY A 63 -10.69 -3.84 18.17
C GLY A 63 -11.53 -4.18 19.41
N ALA A 64 -11.71 -5.47 19.69
CA ALA A 64 -12.49 -5.95 20.84
C ALA A 64 -11.87 -5.56 22.20
N ILE A 65 -10.54 -5.61 22.34
CA ILE A 65 -9.84 -5.19 23.55
C ILE A 65 -10.07 -3.69 23.79
N SER A 66 -9.93 -2.86 22.74
CA SER A 66 -10.13 -1.42 22.86
C SER A 66 -11.58 -1.04 23.15
N ASP A 67 -12.57 -1.81 22.66
CA ASP A 67 -13.99 -1.61 22.98
C ASP A 67 -14.29 -1.73 24.48
N ARG A 68 -13.56 -2.62 25.17
CA ARG A 68 -13.69 -2.87 26.62
C ARG A 68 -12.83 -1.97 27.49
N CYS A 69 -12.05 -1.08 26.89
CA CYS A 69 -11.15 -0.21 27.64
C CYS A 69 -11.92 0.99 28.23
N HIS A 70 -11.70 1.26 29.53
CA HIS A 70 -12.33 2.36 30.29
C HIS A 70 -11.29 3.37 30.80
N ALA A 71 -10.24 3.64 30.02
CA ALA A 71 -9.20 4.57 30.40
C ALA A 71 -9.71 6.03 30.44
N LYS A 72 -9.16 6.84 31.33
CA LYS A 72 -9.52 8.27 31.46
C LYS A 72 -9.29 9.07 30.17
N SER A 73 -8.34 8.66 29.34
CA SER A 73 -8.03 9.30 28.04
C SER A 73 -8.94 8.84 26.88
N GLY A 74 -9.89 7.98 27.15
CA GLY A 74 -10.76 7.36 26.15
C GLY A 74 -10.44 5.87 25.93
N ARG A 75 -11.30 5.19 25.18
CA ARG A 75 -11.14 3.75 24.91
C ARG A 75 -10.15 3.45 23.79
N ARG A 76 -9.98 4.36 22.81
CA ARG A 76 -9.09 4.20 21.64
C ARG A 76 -7.73 4.85 21.83
N THR A 77 -7.69 6.01 22.43
CA THR A 77 -6.47 6.84 22.60
C THR A 77 -5.29 6.09 23.20
N PRO A 78 -5.43 5.26 24.26
CA PRO A 78 -4.29 4.53 24.83
C PRO A 78 -3.61 3.60 23.84
N PHE A 79 -4.39 2.88 23.04
CA PHE A 79 -3.88 1.94 22.02
C PHE A 79 -3.18 2.69 20.89
N ILE A 80 -3.75 3.83 20.45
CA ILE A 80 -3.12 4.69 19.44
C ILE A 80 -1.77 5.19 19.94
N MET A 81 -1.69 5.64 21.20
CA MET A 81 -0.43 6.12 21.80
C MET A 81 0.61 5.00 21.91
N ILE A 82 0.27 3.90 22.58
CA ILE A 82 1.19 2.80 22.85
C ILE A 82 1.68 2.18 21.53
N GLY A 83 0.75 1.86 20.62
CA GLY A 83 1.07 1.24 19.35
C GLY A 83 1.94 2.14 18.46
N THR A 84 1.64 3.45 18.38
CA THR A 84 2.45 4.38 17.57
C THR A 84 3.85 4.58 18.16
N ILE A 85 3.99 4.72 19.48
CA ILE A 85 5.30 4.88 20.13
C ILE A 85 6.13 3.60 19.90
N ALA A 86 5.54 2.43 20.15
CA ALA A 86 6.20 1.15 19.91
C ALA A 86 6.62 0.99 18.43
N ALA A 87 5.72 1.32 17.49
CA ALA A 87 6.03 1.26 16.07
C ALA A 87 7.15 2.23 15.67
N ALA A 88 7.15 3.46 16.16
CA ALA A 88 8.21 4.44 15.87
C ALA A 88 9.58 3.97 16.40
N VAL A 89 9.63 3.44 17.63
CA VAL A 89 10.87 2.89 18.20
C VAL A 89 11.34 1.68 17.40
N LEU A 90 10.45 0.73 17.11
CA LEU A 90 10.79 -0.49 16.37
C LEU A 90 11.21 -0.20 14.92
N LEU A 91 10.66 0.83 14.29
CA LEU A 91 11.08 1.28 12.96
C LEU A 91 12.54 1.75 12.96
N VAL A 92 12.94 2.50 14.00
CA VAL A 92 14.34 2.90 14.19
C VAL A 92 15.22 1.69 14.50
N VAL A 93 14.78 0.78 15.38
CA VAL A 93 15.51 -0.47 15.68
C VAL A 93 15.70 -1.30 14.41
N LEU A 94 14.68 -1.41 13.56
CA LEU A 94 14.77 -2.12 12.29
C LEU A 94 15.89 -1.57 11.39
N SER A 95 16.09 -0.24 11.39
CA SER A 95 17.16 0.40 10.63
C SER A 95 18.56 0.07 11.16
N PHE A 96 18.72 -0.20 12.45
CA PHE A 96 19.99 -0.67 13.00
C PHE A 96 20.27 -2.12 12.60
N VAL A 97 19.24 -2.96 12.50
CA VAL A 97 19.39 -4.33 11.99
C VAL A 97 19.73 -4.33 10.50
N ASP A 98 19.12 -3.43 9.70
CA ASP A 98 19.56 -3.15 8.33
C ASP A 98 21.05 -2.76 8.28
N GLY A 99 21.48 -1.91 9.21
CA GLY A 99 22.89 -1.53 9.36
C GLY A 99 23.82 -2.70 9.74
N MET A 100 23.33 -3.72 10.47
CA MET A 100 24.10 -4.94 10.72
C MET A 100 24.34 -5.71 9.41
N GLN A 101 23.32 -5.86 8.59
CA GLN A 101 23.48 -6.50 7.27
C GLN A 101 24.47 -5.74 6.38
N LEU A 102 24.37 -4.40 6.33
CA LEU A 102 25.32 -3.58 5.58
C LEU A 102 26.77 -3.76 6.04
N LYS A 103 27.02 -4.07 7.31
CA LYS A 103 28.38 -4.41 7.81
C LYS A 103 28.80 -5.79 7.31
N ASN A 104 27.90 -6.77 7.26
CA ASN A 104 28.20 -8.12 6.77
C ASN A 104 28.57 -8.15 5.29
N ILE A 105 28.05 -7.18 4.51
CA ILE A 105 28.30 -7.02 3.08
C ILE A 105 29.12 -5.76 2.77
N SER A 106 29.91 -5.27 3.73
CA SER A 106 30.65 -4.00 3.62
C SER A 106 31.63 -3.96 2.45
N ASP A 107 32.17 -5.08 2.05
CA ASP A 107 33.05 -5.30 0.91
C ASP A 107 32.40 -5.02 -0.44
N VAL A 108 31.08 -5.23 -0.57
CA VAL A 108 30.30 -5.01 -1.80
C VAL A 108 29.21 -3.95 -1.66
N SER A 109 29.11 -3.27 -0.50
CA SER A 109 28.03 -2.29 -0.22
C SER A 109 28.20 -0.95 -0.93
N LYS A 110 29.41 -0.60 -1.34
CA LYS A 110 29.68 0.62 -2.11
C LYS A 110 29.34 0.39 -3.57
N VAL A 111 28.33 1.11 -4.07
CA VAL A 111 27.68 0.85 -5.37
C VAL A 111 28.64 1.01 -6.54
N ASP A 112 29.42 2.10 -6.57
CA ASP A 112 30.32 2.46 -7.69
C ASP A 112 31.81 2.31 -7.31
N ASP A 113 32.14 1.47 -6.32
CA ASP A 113 33.52 1.21 -5.91
C ASP A 113 34.12 0.11 -6.79
N PRO A 114 35.19 0.40 -7.58
CA PRO A 114 35.84 -0.60 -8.40
C PRO A 114 36.31 -1.84 -7.63
N ALA A 115 36.76 -1.67 -6.37
CA ALA A 115 37.18 -2.80 -5.54
C ALA A 115 36.01 -3.72 -5.17
N ALA A 116 34.83 -3.15 -4.86
CA ALA A 116 33.62 -3.91 -4.62
C ALA A 116 33.15 -4.68 -5.88
N LEU A 117 33.27 -4.08 -7.05
CA LEU A 117 32.91 -4.72 -8.32
C LEU A 117 33.88 -5.86 -8.67
N GLU A 118 35.18 -5.72 -8.38
CA GLU A 118 36.15 -6.80 -8.56
C GLU A 118 35.82 -8.01 -7.68
N ILE A 119 35.47 -7.79 -6.40
CA ILE A 119 35.05 -8.86 -5.48
C ILE A 119 33.83 -9.60 -6.03
N ILE A 120 32.82 -8.86 -6.50
CA ILE A 120 31.61 -9.44 -7.09
C ILE A 120 31.96 -10.24 -8.36
N TYR A 121 32.79 -9.70 -9.23
CA TYR A 121 33.20 -10.39 -10.45
C TYR A 121 33.92 -11.69 -10.14
N ASP A 122 34.94 -11.65 -9.28
CA ASP A 122 35.75 -12.83 -8.94
C ASP A 122 34.90 -13.95 -8.29
N ALA A 123 33.85 -13.57 -7.52
CA ALA A 123 32.93 -14.52 -6.89
C ALA A 123 31.90 -15.11 -7.87
N GLU A 124 31.40 -14.30 -8.83
CA GLU A 124 30.23 -14.64 -9.62
C GLU A 124 30.53 -14.88 -11.11
N LYS A 125 31.80 -14.79 -11.55
CA LYS A 125 32.19 -14.82 -12.97
C LYS A 125 31.76 -16.08 -13.71
N ASP A 126 31.71 -17.23 -13.04
CA ASP A 126 31.39 -18.53 -13.63
C ASP A 126 29.93 -18.96 -13.35
N GLU A 127 29.17 -18.16 -12.58
CA GLU A 127 27.79 -18.46 -12.23
C GLU A 127 26.81 -18.04 -13.33
N THR A 128 25.77 -18.87 -13.52
CA THR A 128 24.67 -18.52 -14.44
C THR A 128 23.67 -17.62 -13.76
N LEU A 129 23.72 -16.34 -14.05
CA LEU A 129 22.86 -15.31 -13.49
C LEU A 129 21.74 -14.95 -14.48
N LYS A 130 20.76 -14.17 -14.00
CA LYS A 130 19.63 -13.73 -14.83
C LYS A 130 19.47 -12.22 -14.75
N THR A 131 19.26 -11.59 -15.91
CA THR A 131 18.85 -10.20 -15.99
C THR A 131 17.44 -9.99 -15.40
N PRO A 132 17.02 -8.75 -15.12
CA PRO A 132 15.64 -8.45 -14.72
C PRO A 132 14.58 -8.93 -15.75
N GLU A 133 14.95 -9.07 -17.01
CA GLU A 133 14.09 -9.58 -18.09
C GLU A 133 14.10 -11.12 -18.21
N ASN A 134 14.87 -11.79 -17.32
CA ASN A 134 15.04 -13.26 -17.23
C ASN A 134 15.97 -13.87 -18.28
N ASP A 135 16.78 -13.09 -18.99
CA ASP A 135 17.81 -13.59 -19.87
C ASP A 135 18.99 -14.12 -19.04
N SER A 136 19.42 -15.34 -19.33
CA SER A 136 20.57 -15.95 -18.65
C SER A 136 21.88 -15.40 -19.20
N PHE A 137 22.84 -15.18 -18.31
CA PHE A 137 24.19 -14.76 -18.68
C PHE A 137 25.24 -15.31 -17.71
N VAL A 138 26.49 -15.36 -18.19
CA VAL A 138 27.69 -15.64 -17.40
C VAL A 138 28.61 -14.45 -17.52
N LEU A 139 29.10 -13.90 -16.37
CA LEU A 139 29.89 -12.67 -16.40
C LEU A 139 31.17 -12.80 -17.21
N ALA A 140 31.90 -13.93 -17.07
CA ALA A 140 33.16 -14.18 -17.79
C ALA A 140 32.99 -14.23 -19.32
N GLU A 141 31.80 -14.55 -19.82
CA GLU A 141 31.50 -14.56 -21.26
C GLU A 141 31.19 -13.16 -21.81
N LYS A 142 30.77 -12.23 -20.93
CA LYS A 142 30.32 -10.87 -21.35
C LYS A 142 31.34 -9.79 -21.09
N PHE A 143 32.11 -9.90 -20.01
CA PHE A 143 32.99 -8.85 -19.53
C PHE A 143 34.33 -9.43 -19.09
N SER A 144 35.44 -8.72 -19.38
CA SER A 144 36.67 -8.90 -18.64
C SER A 144 36.52 -8.29 -17.22
N ARG A 145 37.42 -8.68 -16.31
CA ARG A 145 37.47 -8.11 -14.95
C ARG A 145 37.62 -6.59 -14.96
N GLU A 146 38.44 -6.05 -15.87
CA GLU A 146 38.68 -4.63 -16.05
C GLU A 146 37.43 -3.91 -16.57
N GLN A 147 36.74 -4.50 -17.53
CA GLN A 147 35.48 -3.91 -18.05
C GLN A 147 34.39 -3.87 -16.98
N PHE A 148 34.22 -4.95 -16.23
CA PHE A 148 33.18 -5.04 -15.21
C PHE A 148 33.38 -4.05 -14.06
N ARG A 149 34.61 -3.82 -13.60
CA ARG A 149 34.91 -2.88 -12.52
C ARG A 149 34.67 -1.42 -12.87
N GLU A 150 34.60 -1.09 -14.17
CA GLU A 150 34.36 0.27 -14.66
C GLU A 150 32.87 0.57 -14.89
N ILE A 151 31.99 -0.43 -14.73
CA ILE A 151 30.55 -0.25 -14.88
C ILE A 151 30.00 0.56 -13.72
N THR A 152 29.57 1.80 -13.96
CA THR A 152 29.00 2.68 -12.94
C THR A 152 27.47 2.63 -12.93
N SER A 153 26.86 2.91 -11.78
CA SER A 153 25.40 2.94 -11.61
C SER A 153 24.70 4.01 -12.44
N GLN A 154 25.44 5.02 -12.88
CA GLN A 154 24.96 6.11 -13.72
C GLN A 154 25.87 6.29 -14.93
N ALA A 155 25.28 6.59 -16.08
CA ALA A 155 25.98 6.92 -17.31
C ALA A 155 25.46 8.25 -17.87
N GLU A 156 26.30 8.97 -18.61
CA GLU A 156 25.87 10.18 -19.32
C GLU A 156 25.00 9.78 -20.52
N ASN A 157 23.82 10.38 -20.64
CA ASN A 157 22.97 10.21 -21.81
C ASN A 157 23.59 11.03 -22.98
N PRO A 158 23.97 10.39 -24.10
CA PRO A 158 24.63 11.06 -25.21
C PRO A 158 23.82 12.20 -25.86
N GLU A 159 22.48 12.10 -25.79
CA GLU A 159 21.58 13.08 -26.41
C GLU A 159 21.32 14.31 -25.52
N THR A 160 21.34 14.13 -24.21
CA THR A 160 20.93 15.19 -23.28
C THR A 160 22.05 15.71 -22.38
N GLY A 161 23.21 15.03 -22.34
CA GLY A 161 24.32 15.32 -21.43
C GLY A 161 23.99 15.11 -19.94
N LYS A 162 22.86 14.50 -19.62
CA LYS A 162 22.43 14.28 -18.24
C LYS A 162 22.84 12.90 -17.76
N MET A 163 23.24 12.81 -16.49
CA MET A 163 23.46 11.52 -15.83
C MET A 163 22.13 10.81 -15.69
N VAL A 164 22.05 9.59 -16.24
CA VAL A 164 20.91 8.67 -16.14
C VAL A 164 21.38 7.36 -15.56
N ALA A 165 20.46 6.56 -15.04
CA ALA A 165 20.83 5.25 -14.53
C ALA A 165 21.33 4.35 -15.67
N ASN A 166 22.41 3.62 -15.41
CA ASN A 166 23.09 2.77 -16.40
C ASN A 166 22.39 1.41 -16.52
N GLN A 167 21.87 1.10 -17.71
CA GLN A 167 21.18 -0.17 -17.97
C GLN A 167 22.12 -1.38 -17.83
N GLU A 168 23.37 -1.22 -18.23
CA GLU A 168 24.36 -2.30 -18.12
C GLU A 168 24.62 -2.66 -16.64
N TYR A 169 24.73 -1.63 -15.78
CA TYR A 169 24.82 -1.81 -14.34
C TYR A 169 23.59 -2.57 -13.79
N VAL A 170 22.38 -2.17 -14.18
CA VAL A 170 21.14 -2.77 -13.72
C VAL A 170 20.98 -4.21 -14.20
N ASN A 171 21.40 -4.50 -15.45
CA ASN A 171 21.26 -5.83 -16.04
C ASN A 171 22.29 -6.84 -15.54
N TYR A 172 23.50 -6.40 -15.21
CA TYR A 172 24.62 -7.33 -14.93
C TYR A 172 25.19 -7.18 -13.53
N VAL A 173 25.42 -5.94 -13.06
CA VAL A 173 26.02 -5.72 -11.74
C VAL A 173 25.00 -5.96 -10.61
N VAL A 174 23.76 -5.49 -10.78
CA VAL A 174 22.72 -5.67 -9.75
C VAL A 174 22.41 -7.15 -9.49
N PRO A 175 22.17 -8.01 -10.51
CA PRO A 175 21.94 -9.44 -10.28
C PRO A 175 23.15 -10.14 -9.68
N ALA A 176 24.37 -9.83 -10.13
CA ALA A 176 25.59 -10.42 -9.58
C ALA A 176 25.77 -10.04 -8.10
N ARG A 177 25.62 -8.77 -7.75
CA ARG A 177 25.65 -8.32 -6.34
C ARG A 177 24.55 -8.98 -5.53
N GLN A 178 23.34 -9.11 -6.05
CA GLN A 178 22.21 -9.72 -5.37
C GLN A 178 22.50 -11.20 -5.08
N HIS A 179 23.09 -11.93 -6.02
CA HIS A 179 23.47 -13.35 -5.84
C HIS A 179 24.58 -13.49 -4.80
N TYR A 180 25.62 -12.66 -4.87
CA TYR A 180 26.68 -12.63 -3.85
C TYR A 180 26.12 -12.38 -2.45
N VAL A 181 25.28 -11.37 -2.30
CA VAL A 181 24.64 -11.02 -1.02
C VAL A 181 23.72 -12.14 -0.53
N GLN A 182 23.04 -12.86 -1.43
CA GLN A 182 22.25 -14.05 -1.08
C GLN A 182 23.13 -15.15 -0.46
N GLN A 183 24.31 -15.40 -1.04
CA GLN A 183 25.26 -16.39 -0.50
C GLN A 183 25.78 -15.96 0.87
N VAL A 184 26.16 -14.69 1.05
CA VAL A 184 26.58 -14.14 2.36
C VAL A 184 25.46 -14.29 3.39
N THR A 185 24.22 -13.95 3.03
CA THR A 185 23.06 -14.09 3.92
C THR A 185 22.75 -15.53 4.26
N HIS A 186 22.94 -16.47 3.31
CA HIS A 186 22.76 -17.90 3.57
C HIS A 186 23.81 -18.45 4.54
N ASN A 187 25.05 -18.01 4.41
CA ASN A 187 26.16 -18.44 5.27
C ASN A 187 26.07 -17.86 6.69
N ASP A 188 25.59 -16.62 6.86
CA ASP A 188 25.30 -16.02 8.17
C ASP A 188 23.90 -15.36 8.18
N PRO A 189 22.84 -16.12 8.47
CA PRO A 189 21.45 -15.63 8.41
C PRO A 189 21.04 -14.79 9.64
N LYS A 190 21.92 -14.54 10.60
CA LYS A 190 21.58 -13.86 11.86
C LYS A 190 20.95 -12.50 11.65
N ALA A 191 21.49 -11.67 10.74
CA ALA A 191 20.94 -10.35 10.43
C ALA A 191 19.52 -10.46 9.85
N LEU A 192 19.29 -11.42 8.95
CA LEU A 192 17.96 -11.68 8.37
C LEU A 192 16.96 -12.14 9.44
N VAL A 193 17.35 -13.05 10.32
CA VAL A 193 16.49 -13.54 11.42
C VAL A 193 16.11 -12.40 12.35
N TRP A 194 17.07 -11.56 12.75
CA TRP A 194 16.78 -10.37 13.56
C TRP A 194 15.91 -9.37 12.81
N PHE A 195 16.13 -9.17 11.52
CA PHE A 195 15.32 -8.29 10.69
C PHE A 195 13.85 -8.75 10.68
N ILE A 196 13.61 -10.04 10.42
CA ILE A 196 12.25 -10.62 10.42
C ILE A 196 11.64 -10.54 11.82
N ALA A 197 12.39 -10.83 12.89
CA ALA A 197 11.88 -10.76 14.26
C ALA A 197 11.45 -9.35 14.65
N VAL A 198 12.30 -8.34 14.39
CA VAL A 198 11.96 -6.93 14.65
C VAL A 198 10.81 -6.46 13.77
N LEU A 199 10.78 -6.89 12.49
CA LEU A 199 9.68 -6.58 11.58
C LEU A 199 8.35 -7.14 12.08
N LEU A 200 8.31 -8.37 12.57
CA LEU A 200 7.11 -8.97 13.17
C LEU A 200 6.64 -8.18 14.40
N LEU A 201 7.54 -7.80 15.29
CA LEU A 201 7.20 -6.96 16.44
C LEU A 201 6.65 -5.59 16.00
N LEU A 202 7.24 -5.01 14.97
CA LEU A 202 6.78 -3.76 14.37
C LEU A 202 5.36 -3.89 13.80
N LEU A 203 5.07 -4.97 13.06
CA LEU A 203 3.73 -5.24 12.51
C LEU A 203 2.69 -5.51 13.61
N ILE A 204 3.09 -6.16 14.72
CA ILE A 204 2.23 -6.31 15.90
C ILE A 204 1.94 -4.93 16.52
N ALA A 205 2.96 -4.08 16.72
CA ALA A 205 2.77 -2.73 17.23
C ALA A 205 1.83 -1.90 16.35
N MET A 206 1.96 -2.02 15.03
CA MET A 206 1.04 -1.41 14.06
C MET A 206 -0.40 -1.93 14.22
N SER A 207 -0.57 -3.23 14.44
CA SER A 207 -1.89 -3.84 14.63
C SER A 207 -2.57 -3.38 15.93
N ILE A 208 -1.81 -3.08 16.99
CA ILE A 208 -2.33 -2.56 18.25
C ILE A 208 -3.08 -1.25 18.06
N PHE A 209 -2.58 -0.33 17.24
CA PHE A 209 -3.21 0.98 17.08
C PHE A 209 -4.09 1.12 15.85
N ARG A 210 -3.85 0.36 14.78
CA ARG A 210 -4.59 0.50 13.51
C ARG A 210 -6.09 0.34 13.67
N SER A 211 -6.55 -0.74 14.35
CA SER A 211 -7.97 -0.99 14.55
C SER A 211 -8.63 0.08 15.43
N PRO A 212 -8.09 0.46 16.62
CA PRO A 212 -8.62 1.57 17.40
C PRO A 212 -8.60 2.91 16.67
N ALA A 213 -7.57 3.20 15.88
CA ALA A 213 -7.47 4.44 15.11
C ALA A 213 -8.58 4.55 14.04
N VAL A 214 -8.86 3.44 13.35
CA VAL A 214 -9.97 3.40 12.37
C VAL A 214 -11.32 3.55 13.06
N ALA A 215 -11.51 2.91 14.22
CA ALA A 215 -12.76 2.97 14.97
C ALA A 215 -13.03 4.33 15.64
N LEU A 216 -12.00 5.14 15.86
CA LEU A 216 -12.13 6.44 16.54
C LEU A 216 -13.06 7.41 15.79
N MET A 217 -12.99 7.46 14.44
CA MET A 217 -13.80 8.39 13.67
C MET A 217 -15.30 8.15 13.82
N PRO A 218 -15.82 6.93 13.62
CA PRO A 218 -17.24 6.65 13.86
C PRO A 218 -17.65 6.82 15.32
N ASP A 219 -16.75 6.62 16.30
CA ASP A 219 -17.03 6.82 17.73
C ASP A 219 -17.25 8.30 18.10
N VAL A 220 -16.70 9.23 17.33
CA VAL A 220 -16.79 10.67 17.61
C VAL A 220 -17.61 11.46 16.58
N THR A 221 -18.28 10.76 15.65
CA THR A 221 -19.05 11.39 14.56
C THR A 221 -20.43 10.78 14.44
N ILE A 222 -21.47 11.60 14.45
CA ILE A 222 -22.87 11.15 14.30
C ILE A 222 -23.09 10.42 12.97
N LYS A 223 -23.95 9.39 12.96
CA LYS A 223 -24.18 8.48 11.81
C LYS A 223 -24.31 9.21 10.46
N PRO A 224 -25.16 10.26 10.30
CA PRO A 224 -25.34 10.92 9.00
C PRO A 224 -24.11 11.64 8.46
N LEU A 225 -23.15 12.00 9.31
CA LEU A 225 -21.93 12.71 8.95
C LEU A 225 -20.69 11.82 8.84
N ARG A 226 -20.82 10.50 9.10
CA ARG A 226 -19.68 9.55 9.07
C ARG A 226 -19.03 9.48 7.70
N SER A 227 -19.81 9.55 6.61
CA SER A 227 -19.23 9.55 5.25
C SER A 227 -18.35 10.78 5.00
N LYS A 228 -18.79 11.97 5.41
CA LYS A 228 -18.00 13.21 5.33
C LYS A 228 -16.74 13.13 6.21
N GLY A 229 -16.89 12.60 7.43
CA GLY A 229 -15.77 12.37 8.34
C GLY A 229 -14.75 11.43 7.73
N ASN A 230 -15.21 10.32 7.14
CA ASN A 230 -14.35 9.33 6.49
C ASN A 230 -13.56 9.93 5.30
N ALA A 231 -14.16 10.78 4.50
CA ALA A 231 -13.46 11.46 3.41
C ALA A 231 -12.28 12.30 3.92
N ILE A 232 -12.47 13.04 5.03
CA ILE A 232 -11.42 13.89 5.61
C ILE A 232 -10.29 13.06 6.21
N ILE A 233 -10.60 11.97 6.93
CA ILE A 233 -9.54 11.15 7.53
C ILE A 233 -8.74 10.40 6.44
N ASN A 234 -9.38 9.96 5.36
CA ASN A 234 -8.67 9.37 4.22
C ASN A 234 -7.79 10.41 3.52
N LEU A 235 -8.26 11.66 3.37
CA LEU A 235 -7.42 12.77 2.90
C LEU A 235 -6.17 12.94 3.77
N MET A 236 -6.32 12.96 5.09
CA MET A 236 -5.18 13.05 6.02
C MET A 236 -4.23 11.86 5.86
N GLY A 237 -4.75 10.64 5.66
CA GLY A 237 -3.95 9.47 5.36
C GLY A 237 -3.14 9.62 4.06
N THR A 238 -3.77 10.08 2.98
CA THR A 238 -3.09 10.33 1.70
C THR A 238 -1.95 11.35 1.84
N VAL A 239 -2.18 12.42 2.63
CA VAL A 239 -1.13 13.40 2.93
C VAL A 239 0.04 12.74 3.67
N GLY A 240 -0.23 11.84 4.62
CA GLY A 240 0.80 11.08 5.34
C GLY A 240 1.67 10.25 4.40
N GLY A 241 1.06 9.51 3.47
CA GLY A 241 1.79 8.76 2.44
C GLY A 241 2.60 9.67 1.50
N ALA A 242 2.03 10.79 1.06
CA ALA A 242 2.71 11.75 0.19
C ALA A 242 3.95 12.38 0.85
N VAL A 243 3.90 12.65 2.16
CA VAL A 243 5.06 13.15 2.93
C VAL A 243 6.21 12.15 2.89
N VAL A 244 5.94 10.86 3.05
CA VAL A 244 6.97 9.81 2.98
C VAL A 244 7.58 9.71 1.59
N LEU A 245 6.78 9.78 0.54
CA LEU A 245 7.27 9.78 -0.83
C LEU A 245 8.11 11.03 -1.14
N ALA A 246 7.72 12.19 -0.63
CA ALA A 246 8.52 13.41 -0.73
C ALA A 246 9.88 13.27 -0.02
N LEU A 247 9.90 12.66 1.17
CA LEU A 247 11.16 12.28 1.83
C LEU A 247 11.96 11.29 0.97
N GLY A 248 11.31 10.32 0.33
CA GLY A 248 11.95 9.38 -0.59
C GLY A 248 12.66 10.10 -1.74
N ILE A 249 12.09 11.18 -2.28
CA ILE A 249 12.74 12.03 -3.30
C ILE A 249 13.95 12.73 -2.70
N VAL A 250 13.83 13.35 -1.52
CA VAL A 250 14.93 14.06 -0.86
C VAL A 250 16.11 13.12 -0.57
N PHE A 251 15.84 11.90 -0.10
CA PHE A 251 16.86 10.87 0.15
C PHE A 251 17.28 10.11 -1.11
N ALA A 252 16.63 10.38 -2.24
CA ALA A 252 16.82 9.67 -3.50
C ALA A 252 16.79 8.13 -3.34
N THR A 253 15.79 7.63 -2.57
CA THR A 253 15.65 6.19 -2.27
C THR A 253 15.35 5.34 -3.51
N GLY A 254 14.90 5.95 -4.60
CA GLY A 254 14.68 5.33 -5.90
C GLY A 254 15.87 5.46 -6.86
N ALA A 255 17.03 5.94 -6.43
CA ALA A 255 18.21 6.05 -7.29
C ALA A 255 19.09 4.80 -7.16
N ALA A 256 19.55 4.23 -8.28
CA ALA A 256 20.38 3.03 -8.31
C ALA A 256 21.67 3.18 -7.47
N LYS A 257 22.29 4.37 -7.49
CA LYS A 257 23.48 4.67 -6.65
C LYS A 257 23.22 4.56 -5.14
N ASN A 258 21.96 4.64 -4.70
CA ASN A 258 21.55 4.58 -3.31
C ASN A 258 20.93 3.22 -2.93
N ALA A 259 21.03 2.19 -3.77
CA ALA A 259 20.45 0.87 -3.51
C ALA A 259 20.94 0.26 -2.18
N MET A 260 22.21 0.52 -1.81
CA MET A 260 22.84 0.05 -0.57
C MET A 260 22.92 1.12 0.54
N MET A 261 22.17 2.22 0.42
CA MET A 261 22.21 3.28 1.45
C MET A 261 21.72 2.80 2.81
N SER A 262 22.23 3.38 3.90
CA SER A 262 21.63 3.19 5.23
C SER A 262 20.29 3.91 5.33
N TYR A 263 19.24 3.20 5.72
CA TYR A 263 17.92 3.79 5.94
C TYR A 263 17.72 4.39 7.34
N THR A 264 18.77 4.44 8.18
CA THR A 264 18.65 4.94 9.58
C THR A 264 18.13 6.37 9.64
N ALA A 265 18.70 7.29 8.84
CA ALA A 265 18.23 8.67 8.82
C ALA A 265 16.78 8.78 8.29
N PHE A 266 16.46 8.05 7.22
CA PHE A 266 15.13 8.03 6.63
C PHE A 266 14.07 7.54 7.64
N PHE A 267 14.28 6.35 8.24
CA PHE A 267 13.34 5.80 9.21
C PHE A 267 13.27 6.62 10.51
N SER A 268 14.38 7.24 10.94
CA SER A 268 14.38 8.13 12.10
C SER A 268 13.52 9.39 11.86
N ILE A 269 13.57 9.96 10.65
CA ILE A 269 12.72 11.11 10.30
C ILE A 269 11.26 10.68 10.20
N VAL A 270 10.96 9.54 9.58
CA VAL A 270 9.59 8.99 9.52
C VAL A 270 9.05 8.75 10.93
N ALA A 271 9.83 8.11 11.81
CA ALA A 271 9.47 7.91 13.22
C ALA A 271 9.26 9.24 13.95
N GLY A 272 10.13 10.23 13.73
CA GLY A 272 10.00 11.58 14.28
C GLY A 272 8.71 12.28 13.85
N ILE A 273 8.34 12.18 12.57
CA ILE A 273 7.06 12.69 12.04
C ILE A 273 5.89 11.96 12.70
N MET A 274 5.95 10.64 12.85
CA MET A 274 4.92 9.87 13.54
C MET A 274 4.76 10.35 14.99
N LEU A 275 5.84 10.51 15.74
CA LEU A 275 5.79 10.98 17.13
C LEU A 275 5.29 12.42 17.24
N LEU A 276 5.68 13.32 16.33
CA LEU A 276 5.19 14.70 16.29
C LEU A 276 3.67 14.74 15.99
N CYS A 277 3.21 13.97 15.02
CA CYS A 277 1.78 13.87 14.70
C CYS A 277 0.98 13.24 15.85
N LEU A 278 1.55 12.24 16.55
CA LEU A 278 0.96 11.68 17.76
C LEU A 278 0.85 12.71 18.88
N LEU A 279 1.85 13.55 19.05
CA LEU A 279 1.82 14.66 20.02
C LEU A 279 0.69 15.65 19.69
N VAL A 280 0.58 16.06 18.42
CA VAL A 280 -0.51 16.93 17.96
C VAL A 280 -1.87 16.26 18.20
N PHE A 281 -2.01 14.99 17.86
CA PHE A 281 -3.20 14.20 18.12
C PHE A 281 -3.55 14.23 19.61
N ARG A 282 -2.60 13.91 20.49
CA ARG A 282 -2.82 13.85 21.94
C ARG A 282 -3.21 15.20 22.55
N LEU A 283 -2.64 16.30 22.04
CA LEU A 283 -2.94 17.67 22.52
C LEU A 283 -4.29 18.21 22.03
N LYS A 284 -4.80 17.72 20.89
CA LYS A 284 -5.99 18.28 20.23
C LYS A 284 -7.20 17.35 20.25
N VAL A 285 -7.01 16.05 20.53
CA VAL A 285 -8.08 15.06 20.58
C VAL A 285 -8.36 14.69 22.03
N ASP A 286 -9.53 15.10 22.50
CA ASP A 286 -10.10 14.68 23.78
C ASP A 286 -11.25 13.70 23.46
N GLU A 287 -10.91 12.41 23.34
CA GLU A 287 -11.85 11.36 22.95
C GLU A 287 -13.08 11.30 23.86
N PRO A 288 -12.96 11.30 25.23
CA PRO A 288 -14.12 11.23 26.10
C PRO A 288 -15.08 12.42 25.93
N ARG A 289 -14.53 13.60 25.70
CA ARG A 289 -15.32 14.80 25.42
C ARG A 289 -16.02 14.70 24.06
N PHE A 290 -15.30 14.27 23.02
CA PHE A 290 -15.84 14.17 21.66
C PHE A 290 -16.92 13.11 21.55
N VAL A 291 -16.80 12.00 22.27
CA VAL A 291 -17.84 10.97 22.36
C VAL A 291 -19.10 11.52 23.03
N ARG A 292 -18.97 12.21 24.18
CA ARG A 292 -20.14 12.86 24.85
C ARG A 292 -20.82 13.88 23.95
N GLU A 293 -20.05 14.76 23.29
CA GLU A 293 -20.60 15.76 22.37
C GLU A 293 -21.36 15.08 21.19
N MET A 294 -20.83 13.94 20.69
CA MET A 294 -21.50 13.14 19.66
C MET A 294 -22.80 12.52 20.16
N GLU A 295 -22.81 11.93 21.36
CA GLU A 295 -24.01 11.35 21.97
C GLU A 295 -25.10 12.41 22.25
N GLU A 296 -24.72 13.59 22.76
CA GLU A 296 -25.63 14.71 22.97
C GLU A 296 -26.23 15.20 21.67
N GLU A 297 -25.42 15.31 20.63
CA GLU A 297 -25.88 15.71 19.30
C GLU A 297 -26.80 14.63 18.68
N SER A 298 -26.49 13.33 18.83
CA SER A 298 -27.34 12.23 18.40
C SER A 298 -28.72 12.28 19.08
N ARG A 299 -28.75 12.48 20.41
CA ARG A 299 -30.00 12.62 21.15
C ARG A 299 -30.82 13.84 20.70
N LYS A 300 -30.15 14.98 20.48
CA LYS A 300 -30.83 16.22 20.02
C LYS A 300 -31.52 16.06 18.67
N TYR A 301 -30.98 15.22 17.78
CA TYR A 301 -31.56 14.98 16.46
C TYR A 301 -32.38 13.70 16.39
N GLY A 302 -32.63 13.01 17.52
CA GLY A 302 -33.38 11.77 17.56
C GLY A 302 -32.72 10.61 16.77
N ILE A 303 -31.38 10.67 16.64
CA ILE A 303 -30.61 9.63 15.97
C ILE A 303 -30.28 8.56 17.00
N ASP A 304 -30.96 7.42 16.90
CA ASP A 304 -30.73 6.29 17.78
C ASP A 304 -29.43 5.55 17.36
N ASP A 305 -28.38 5.66 18.16
CA ASP A 305 -27.09 4.98 17.89
C ASP A 305 -27.12 3.48 18.27
N GLY A 306 -28.20 3.01 18.90
CA GLY A 306 -28.27 1.70 19.54
C GLY A 306 -29.37 0.74 19.14
N ALA A 307 -30.37 1.16 18.37
CA ALA A 307 -31.57 0.35 18.17
C ALA A 307 -31.98 0.14 16.70
N ASP A 308 -31.10 -0.43 15.89
CA ASP A 308 -31.53 -1.22 14.74
C ASP A 308 -31.59 -2.72 15.11
N ASP A 309 -31.90 -3.03 16.36
CA ASP A 309 -32.33 -4.35 16.79
C ASP A 309 -33.87 -4.42 16.66
N ASP A 310 -34.39 -4.05 15.50
CA ASP A 310 -35.68 -4.51 15.07
C ASP A 310 -35.56 -6.01 14.91
N GLY A 311 -36.12 -6.79 15.84
CA GLY A 311 -36.20 -8.26 15.84
C GLY A 311 -36.73 -8.91 14.53
N SER A 312 -36.51 -8.28 13.38
CA SER A 312 -36.70 -8.84 12.05
C SER A 312 -35.50 -9.69 11.71
N GLY A 313 -35.62 -10.98 11.98
CA GLY A 313 -34.61 -11.99 11.74
C GLY A 313 -33.90 -11.87 10.41
N SER A 314 -32.59 -12.16 10.42
CA SER A 314 -31.71 -12.24 9.26
C SER A 314 -32.43 -12.84 8.04
N ARG A 315 -32.80 -12.00 7.06
CA ARG A 315 -33.41 -12.48 5.83
C ARG A 315 -32.39 -13.26 5.04
N LYS A 316 -32.67 -14.53 4.76
CA LYS A 316 -31.86 -15.32 3.83
C LYS A 316 -31.88 -14.66 2.45
N LEU A 317 -30.68 -14.42 1.89
CA LEU A 317 -30.55 -13.95 0.51
C LEU A 317 -31.22 -14.93 -0.45
N SER A 318 -31.90 -14.40 -1.46
CA SER A 318 -32.35 -15.20 -2.60
C SER A 318 -31.13 -15.82 -3.33
N PRO A 319 -31.29 -16.92 -4.03
CA PRO A 319 -30.18 -17.52 -4.83
C PRO A 319 -29.51 -16.52 -5.80
N ALA A 320 -30.30 -15.59 -6.37
CA ALA A 320 -29.81 -14.56 -7.28
C ALA A 320 -28.98 -13.47 -6.55
N GLU A 321 -29.41 -13.03 -5.37
CA GLU A 321 -28.66 -12.10 -4.52
C GLU A 321 -27.38 -12.73 -4.01
N ARG A 322 -27.42 -14.01 -3.57
CA ARG A 322 -26.25 -14.76 -3.15
C ARG A 322 -25.21 -14.90 -4.28
N ARG A 323 -25.69 -15.18 -5.51
CA ARG A 323 -24.80 -15.22 -6.70
C ARG A 323 -24.17 -13.85 -6.95
N SER A 324 -24.93 -12.75 -6.85
CA SER A 324 -24.39 -11.39 -6.99
C SER A 324 -23.36 -11.08 -5.92
N LEU A 325 -23.59 -11.44 -4.65
CA LEU A 325 -22.62 -11.28 -3.57
C LEU A 325 -21.30 -12.02 -3.88
N LEU A 326 -21.38 -13.29 -4.26
CA LEU A 326 -20.19 -14.08 -4.59
C LEU A 326 -19.41 -13.48 -5.77
N LEU A 327 -20.12 -12.99 -6.80
CA LEU A 327 -19.49 -12.32 -7.95
C LEU A 327 -18.83 -10.99 -7.57
N ILE A 328 -19.44 -10.20 -6.67
CA ILE A 328 -18.83 -8.97 -6.15
C ILE A 328 -17.58 -9.30 -5.35
N LEU A 329 -17.64 -10.29 -4.44
CA LEU A 329 -16.48 -10.71 -3.65
C LEU A 329 -15.36 -11.28 -4.52
N ALA A 330 -15.68 -12.05 -5.56
CA ALA A 330 -14.70 -12.50 -6.54
C ALA A 330 -14.06 -11.32 -7.30
N SER A 331 -14.86 -10.31 -7.68
CA SER A 331 -14.32 -9.09 -8.28
C SER A 331 -13.37 -8.36 -7.31
N VAL A 332 -13.74 -8.27 -6.03
CA VAL A 332 -12.87 -7.71 -4.97
C VAL A 332 -11.53 -8.44 -4.92
N VAL A 333 -11.55 -9.78 -4.87
CA VAL A 333 -10.32 -10.58 -4.88
C VAL A 333 -9.48 -10.25 -6.13
N PHE A 334 -10.07 -10.26 -7.31
CA PHE A 334 -9.33 -10.06 -8.56
C PHE A 334 -8.70 -8.66 -8.67
N TRP A 335 -9.44 -7.58 -8.44
CA TRP A 335 -8.79 -6.26 -8.55
C TRP A 335 -7.77 -6.01 -7.43
N PHE A 336 -7.98 -6.57 -6.21
CA PHE A 336 -6.96 -6.49 -5.18
C PHE A 336 -5.73 -7.34 -5.52
N MET A 337 -5.88 -8.51 -6.14
CA MET A 337 -4.73 -9.28 -6.65
C MET A 337 -3.91 -8.47 -7.66
N GLY A 338 -4.55 -7.79 -8.60
CA GLY A 338 -3.84 -6.96 -9.56
C GLY A 338 -3.19 -5.73 -8.92
N TYR A 339 -3.94 -4.98 -8.12
CA TYR A 339 -3.44 -3.75 -7.50
C TYR A 339 -2.33 -3.99 -6.47
N ASN A 340 -2.50 -4.99 -5.60
CA ASN A 340 -1.48 -5.31 -4.58
C ASN A 340 -0.20 -5.90 -5.16
N ALA A 341 -0.25 -6.56 -6.31
CA ALA A 341 0.98 -6.95 -7.00
C ALA A 341 1.83 -5.73 -7.30
N VAL A 342 1.21 -4.67 -7.83
CA VAL A 342 1.90 -3.42 -8.15
C VAL A 342 2.37 -2.74 -6.87
N THR A 343 1.51 -2.51 -5.88
CA THR A 343 1.90 -1.78 -4.66
C THR A 343 3.03 -2.46 -3.89
N SER A 344 3.05 -3.79 -3.83
CA SER A 344 4.06 -4.55 -3.09
C SER A 344 5.41 -4.70 -3.82
N LYS A 345 5.46 -4.50 -5.14
CA LYS A 345 6.65 -4.77 -5.96
C LYS A 345 7.13 -3.59 -6.79
N TYR A 346 6.33 -2.52 -6.86
CA TYR A 346 6.61 -1.41 -7.77
C TYR A 346 7.92 -0.70 -7.48
N SER A 347 8.31 -0.53 -6.21
CA SER A 347 9.57 0.12 -5.87
C SER A 347 10.77 -0.62 -6.46
N VAL A 348 10.77 -1.95 -6.38
CA VAL A 348 11.82 -2.80 -6.97
C VAL A 348 11.72 -2.84 -8.49
N TYR A 349 10.50 -2.90 -9.03
CA TYR A 349 10.27 -2.86 -10.48
C TYR A 349 10.76 -1.55 -11.11
N ALA A 350 10.47 -0.42 -10.49
CA ALA A 350 10.89 0.90 -10.96
C ALA A 350 12.41 1.03 -11.00
N ASP A 351 13.11 0.51 -9.99
CA ASP A 351 14.56 0.50 -9.95
C ASP A 351 15.18 -0.38 -11.05
N LYS A 352 14.62 -1.58 -11.25
CA LYS A 352 15.27 -2.64 -12.08
C LYS A 352 14.79 -2.67 -13.53
N VAL A 353 13.56 -2.23 -13.83
CA VAL A 353 12.98 -2.27 -15.18
C VAL A 353 12.85 -0.87 -15.78
N LEU A 354 12.29 0.08 -15.03
CA LEU A 354 12.11 1.45 -15.50
C LEU A 354 13.38 2.28 -15.31
N VAL A 355 14.23 1.86 -14.38
CA VAL A 355 15.46 2.53 -13.97
C VAL A 355 15.20 4.01 -13.62
N ARG A 356 14.15 4.20 -12.79
CA ARG A 356 13.62 5.53 -12.40
C ARG A 356 13.17 5.57 -10.96
N ASP A 357 13.13 6.78 -10.42
CA ASP A 357 12.60 7.04 -9.09
C ASP A 357 11.09 6.73 -9.02
N TYR A 358 10.72 5.74 -8.20
CA TYR A 358 9.34 5.31 -7.97
C TYR A 358 8.52 6.35 -7.19
N ASN A 359 9.16 7.21 -6.38
CA ASN A 359 8.46 8.15 -5.51
C ASN A 359 7.62 9.15 -6.31
N THR A 360 8.18 9.68 -7.40
CA THR A 360 7.49 10.65 -8.28
C THR A 360 6.22 10.06 -8.88
N THR A 361 6.27 8.85 -9.43
CA THR A 361 5.11 8.20 -10.05
C THR A 361 4.03 7.84 -9.02
N LEU A 362 4.42 7.40 -7.82
CA LEU A 362 3.49 7.09 -6.73
C LEU A 362 2.82 8.36 -6.17
N ILE A 363 3.54 9.49 -6.05
CA ILE A 363 2.93 10.77 -5.67
C ILE A 363 1.86 11.18 -6.69
N ILE A 364 2.18 11.08 -7.97
CA ILE A 364 1.24 11.42 -9.05
C ILE A 364 -0.01 10.54 -8.99
N ALA A 365 0.16 9.22 -8.81
CA ALA A 365 -0.97 8.30 -8.65
C ALA A 365 -1.83 8.64 -7.43
N ASN A 366 -1.21 8.91 -6.28
CA ASN A 366 -1.90 9.27 -5.03
C ASN A 366 -2.66 10.59 -5.15
N VAL A 367 -2.05 11.62 -5.72
CA VAL A 367 -2.71 12.93 -5.94
C VAL A 367 -3.87 12.80 -6.93
N ALA A 368 -3.68 12.05 -8.01
CA ALA A 368 -4.74 11.80 -8.99
C ALA A 368 -5.93 11.02 -8.36
N ALA A 369 -5.64 10.00 -7.54
CA ALA A 369 -6.67 9.29 -6.79
C ALA A 369 -7.44 10.21 -5.85
N LEU A 370 -6.72 11.06 -5.11
CA LEU A 370 -7.32 12.02 -4.18
C LEU A 370 -8.27 12.97 -4.89
N LEU A 371 -7.85 13.56 -5.99
CA LEU A 371 -8.67 14.48 -6.78
C LEU A 371 -9.89 13.77 -7.40
N ALA A 372 -9.80 12.48 -7.66
CA ALA A 372 -10.87 11.68 -8.24
C ALA A 372 -11.96 11.29 -7.24
N PHE A 373 -11.70 11.24 -5.92
CA PHE A 373 -12.66 10.75 -4.93
C PHE A 373 -14.02 11.48 -5.00
N ILE A 374 -14.03 12.81 -5.04
CA ILE A 374 -15.26 13.61 -5.08
C ILE A 374 -15.99 13.46 -6.42
N PRO A 375 -15.36 13.67 -7.58
CA PRO A 375 -16.01 13.47 -8.87
C PRO A 375 -16.58 12.07 -9.08
N VAL A 376 -15.87 11.05 -8.59
CA VAL A 376 -16.29 9.64 -8.67
C VAL A 376 -17.54 9.38 -7.82
N GLY A 377 -17.59 9.92 -6.61
CA GLY A 377 -18.79 9.83 -5.76
C GLY A 377 -20.03 10.42 -6.45
N ILE A 378 -19.89 11.60 -7.07
CA ILE A 378 -20.96 12.26 -7.86
C ILE A 378 -21.32 11.40 -9.08
N LEU A 379 -20.34 10.85 -9.79
CA LEU A 379 -20.57 9.98 -10.94
C LEU A 379 -21.37 8.73 -10.54
N ALA A 380 -20.98 8.08 -9.43
CA ALA A 380 -21.64 6.88 -8.93
C ALA A 380 -23.12 7.12 -8.56
N SER A 381 -23.44 8.29 -8.01
CA SER A 381 -24.83 8.66 -7.71
C SER A 381 -25.68 8.87 -8.96
N LYS A 382 -25.07 9.23 -10.11
CA LYS A 382 -25.78 9.47 -11.37
C LYS A 382 -25.98 8.23 -12.22
N ILE A 383 -24.94 7.39 -12.36
CA ILE A 383 -24.95 6.26 -13.30
C ILE A 383 -25.03 4.89 -12.60
N GLY A 384 -24.97 4.86 -11.26
CA GLY A 384 -24.93 3.66 -10.44
C GLY A 384 -23.50 3.18 -10.13
N ARG A 385 -23.34 2.46 -9.01
CA ARG A 385 -22.04 1.98 -8.52
C ARG A 385 -21.41 0.94 -9.44
N LYS A 386 -22.20 -0.01 -9.95
CA LYS A 386 -21.72 -1.06 -10.85
C LYS A 386 -21.04 -0.46 -12.10
N LYS A 387 -21.70 0.47 -12.78
CA LYS A 387 -21.13 1.10 -13.99
C LYS A 387 -19.87 1.90 -13.65
N THR A 388 -19.87 2.59 -12.53
CA THR A 388 -18.73 3.36 -12.06
C THR A 388 -17.53 2.44 -11.77
N ILE A 389 -17.74 1.31 -11.08
CA ILE A 389 -16.69 0.31 -10.84
C ILE A 389 -16.15 -0.25 -12.17
N LEU A 390 -17.02 -0.59 -13.12
CA LEU A 390 -16.58 -1.09 -14.44
C LEU A 390 -15.71 -0.05 -15.17
N ILE A 391 -16.07 1.23 -15.13
CA ILE A 391 -15.22 2.31 -15.66
C ILE A 391 -13.84 2.31 -14.96
N GLY A 392 -13.82 2.23 -13.63
CA GLY A 392 -12.58 2.17 -12.86
C GLY A 392 -11.71 0.97 -13.23
N ILE A 393 -12.32 -0.22 -13.42
CA ILE A 393 -11.62 -1.44 -13.86
C ILE A 393 -11.01 -1.24 -15.26
N VAL A 394 -11.76 -0.65 -16.20
CA VAL A 394 -11.25 -0.37 -17.56
C VAL A 394 -10.07 0.60 -17.51
N LEU A 395 -10.18 1.69 -16.75
CA LEU A 395 -9.10 2.68 -16.59
C LEU A 395 -7.84 2.03 -15.98
N LEU A 396 -8.00 1.24 -14.93
CA LEU A 396 -6.90 0.57 -14.24
C LEU A 396 -6.25 -0.50 -15.13
N THR A 397 -7.06 -1.29 -15.84
CA THR A 397 -6.56 -2.32 -16.78
C THR A 397 -5.79 -1.66 -17.93
N ALA A 398 -6.35 -0.61 -18.54
CA ALA A 398 -5.70 0.11 -19.62
C ALA A 398 -4.36 0.71 -19.20
N SER A 399 -4.30 1.34 -18.00
CA SER A 399 -3.05 1.87 -17.48
C SER A 399 -2.01 0.78 -17.23
N PHE A 400 -2.40 -0.39 -16.71
CA PHE A 400 -1.47 -1.50 -16.49
C PHE A 400 -0.99 -2.15 -17.80
N ILE A 401 -1.87 -2.26 -18.82
CA ILE A 401 -1.46 -2.74 -20.15
C ILE A 401 -0.41 -1.83 -20.77
N VAL A 402 -0.62 -0.51 -20.73
CA VAL A 402 0.37 0.44 -21.25
C VAL A 402 1.63 0.43 -20.38
N ALA A 403 1.51 0.39 -19.04
CA ALA A 403 2.65 0.30 -18.14
C ALA A 403 3.50 -0.97 -18.39
N ALA A 404 2.90 -2.08 -18.83
CA ALA A 404 3.60 -3.29 -19.20
C ALA A 404 4.57 -3.11 -20.38
N THR A 405 4.36 -2.11 -21.23
CA THR A 405 5.22 -1.81 -22.38
C THR A 405 6.33 -0.80 -22.06
N LEU A 406 6.26 -0.13 -20.90
CA LEU A 406 7.23 0.89 -20.52
C LEU A 406 8.55 0.26 -20.07
N ARG A 407 9.64 0.85 -20.51
CA ARG A 407 11.01 0.43 -20.20
C ARG A 407 11.86 1.68 -19.88
N GLN A 408 13.14 1.47 -19.57
CA GLN A 408 14.09 2.56 -19.50
C GLN A 408 14.05 3.35 -20.82
N GLY A 409 14.13 4.69 -20.75
CA GLY A 409 14.04 5.56 -21.92
C GLY A 409 12.61 5.89 -22.38
N SER A 410 11.57 5.18 -21.90
CA SER A 410 10.17 5.53 -22.20
C SER A 410 9.85 6.96 -21.75
N SER A 411 8.90 7.62 -22.45
CA SER A 411 8.47 8.98 -22.13
C SER A 411 8.00 9.10 -20.67
N ALA A 412 8.61 10.02 -19.91
CA ALA A 412 8.20 10.32 -18.54
C ALA A 412 6.75 10.83 -18.45
N VAL A 413 6.32 11.58 -19.46
CA VAL A 413 4.95 12.11 -19.54
C VAL A 413 3.95 10.99 -19.68
N LEU A 414 4.22 10.03 -20.58
CA LEU A 414 3.35 8.86 -20.76
C LEU A 414 3.28 8.02 -19.48
N MET A 415 4.42 7.77 -18.84
CA MET A 415 4.48 7.01 -17.60
C MET A 415 3.68 7.69 -16.49
N ASN A 416 3.91 8.99 -16.26
CA ASN A 416 3.19 9.75 -15.25
C ASN A 416 1.68 9.81 -15.53
N ALA A 417 1.29 9.93 -16.81
CA ALA A 417 -0.12 9.87 -17.21
C ALA A 417 -0.76 8.51 -16.90
N MET A 418 -0.05 7.40 -17.14
CA MET A 418 -0.55 6.07 -16.81
C MET A 418 -0.67 5.84 -15.31
N PHE A 419 0.26 6.33 -14.50
CA PHE A 419 0.15 6.26 -13.04
C PHE A 419 -0.96 7.14 -12.49
N ALA A 420 -1.18 8.33 -13.04
CA ALA A 420 -2.34 9.16 -12.72
C ALA A 420 -3.64 8.44 -13.06
N LEU A 421 -3.71 7.81 -14.24
CA LEU A 421 -4.88 7.04 -14.68
C LEU A 421 -5.14 5.82 -13.78
N ALA A 422 -4.06 5.12 -13.36
CA ALA A 422 -4.16 4.02 -12.40
C ALA A 422 -4.71 4.50 -11.04
N GLY A 423 -4.24 5.66 -10.55
CA GLY A 423 -4.76 6.28 -9.33
C GLY A 423 -6.25 6.62 -9.43
N ILE A 424 -6.69 7.24 -10.53
CA ILE A 424 -8.12 7.52 -10.79
C ILE A 424 -8.92 6.23 -10.87
N GLY A 425 -8.44 5.23 -11.61
CA GLY A 425 -9.09 3.92 -11.74
C GLY A 425 -9.26 3.22 -10.39
N TRP A 426 -8.21 3.21 -9.58
CA TRP A 426 -8.25 2.67 -8.22
C TRP A 426 -9.24 3.40 -7.31
N ALA A 427 -9.21 4.73 -7.29
CA ALA A 427 -10.16 5.54 -6.53
C ALA A 427 -11.61 5.24 -6.94
N THR A 428 -11.84 5.09 -8.24
CA THR A 428 -13.17 4.81 -8.82
C THR A 428 -13.71 3.45 -8.36
N ILE A 429 -12.86 2.44 -8.24
CA ILE A 429 -13.22 1.13 -7.73
C ILE A 429 -13.45 1.21 -6.20
N ASN A 430 -12.49 1.76 -5.47
CA ASN A 430 -12.42 1.67 -4.00
C ASN A 430 -13.58 2.39 -3.32
N VAL A 431 -13.97 3.58 -3.80
CA VAL A 431 -15.10 4.36 -3.25
C VAL A 431 -16.43 3.60 -3.33
N ASN A 432 -16.61 2.78 -4.35
CA ASN A 432 -17.90 2.15 -4.66
C ASN A 432 -18.01 0.69 -4.23
N SER A 433 -16.88 -0.01 -4.05
CA SER A 433 -16.84 -1.45 -3.83
C SER A 433 -17.42 -1.89 -2.48
N PHE A 434 -16.98 -1.28 -1.40
CA PHE A 434 -17.49 -1.58 -0.05
C PHE A 434 -18.98 -1.25 0.09
N PRO A 435 -19.47 -0.04 -0.28
CA PRO A 435 -20.89 0.26 -0.24
C PRO A 435 -21.75 -0.71 -1.05
N MET A 436 -21.26 -1.22 -2.19
CA MET A 436 -21.99 -2.17 -3.02
C MET A 436 -22.20 -3.53 -2.33
N VAL A 437 -21.25 -3.99 -1.53
CA VAL A 437 -21.40 -5.20 -0.73
C VAL A 437 -22.39 -4.98 0.41
N VAL A 438 -22.25 -3.87 1.13
CA VAL A 438 -23.11 -3.54 2.29
C VAL A 438 -24.56 -3.29 1.88
N GLU A 439 -24.83 -2.83 0.66
CA GLU A 439 -26.20 -2.60 0.16
C GLU A 439 -27.00 -3.90 0.02
N LEU A 440 -26.34 -5.06 -0.09
CA LEU A 440 -26.99 -6.36 -0.05
C LEU A 440 -27.37 -6.80 1.37
N SER A 441 -26.86 -6.12 2.40
CA SER A 441 -27.21 -6.36 3.80
C SER A 441 -28.50 -5.62 4.19
N ARG A 442 -29.16 -6.08 5.24
CA ARG A 442 -30.32 -5.40 5.84
C ARG A 442 -30.19 -5.44 7.36
N GLY A 443 -30.46 -4.30 8.02
CA GLY A 443 -30.53 -4.20 9.48
C GLY A 443 -29.28 -4.70 10.18
N SER A 444 -29.41 -5.73 11.01
CA SER A 444 -28.35 -6.32 11.86
C SER A 444 -27.20 -7.01 11.10
N ASP A 445 -27.36 -7.31 9.79
CA ASP A 445 -26.38 -8.09 9.01
C ASP A 445 -25.23 -7.28 8.41
N VAL A 446 -25.21 -5.95 8.54
CA VAL A 446 -24.18 -5.06 7.97
C VAL A 446 -22.77 -5.49 8.38
N GLY A 447 -22.58 -5.85 9.65
CA GLY A 447 -21.28 -6.32 10.15
C GLY A 447 -20.79 -7.60 9.47
N ARG A 448 -21.70 -8.53 9.18
CA ARG A 448 -21.38 -9.78 8.47
C ARG A 448 -20.91 -9.54 7.04
N TYR A 449 -21.58 -8.66 6.30
CA TYR A 449 -21.20 -8.31 4.92
C TYR A 449 -19.91 -7.50 4.86
N THR A 450 -19.71 -6.62 5.83
CA THR A 450 -18.42 -5.96 6.06
C THR A 450 -17.31 -6.98 6.27
N GLY A 451 -17.55 -8.00 7.09
CA GLY A 451 -16.63 -9.11 7.31
C GLY A 451 -16.30 -9.86 6.01
N PHE A 452 -17.28 -10.16 5.17
CA PHE A 452 -17.05 -10.82 3.87
C PHE A 452 -16.17 -9.97 2.95
N TYR A 453 -16.42 -8.66 2.86
CA TYR A 453 -15.61 -7.75 2.05
C TYR A 453 -14.15 -7.73 2.50
N TYR A 454 -13.90 -7.54 3.80
CA TYR A 454 -12.55 -7.50 4.33
C TYR A 454 -11.84 -8.86 4.25
N THR A 455 -12.55 -9.97 4.45
CA THR A 455 -11.97 -11.31 4.26
C THR A 455 -11.53 -11.52 2.82
N ALA A 456 -12.35 -11.16 1.83
CA ALA A 456 -12.00 -11.28 0.41
C ALA A 456 -10.79 -10.40 0.06
N ASN A 457 -10.78 -9.15 0.55
CA ASN A 457 -9.68 -8.23 0.36
C ASN A 457 -8.37 -8.75 1.00
N MET A 458 -8.40 -9.14 2.29
CA MET A 458 -7.22 -9.63 3.00
C MET A 458 -6.68 -10.94 2.42
N ALA A 459 -7.57 -11.85 1.97
CA ALA A 459 -7.15 -13.06 1.29
C ALA A 459 -6.35 -12.74 0.02
N ALA A 460 -6.84 -11.81 -0.80
CA ALA A 460 -6.11 -11.36 -1.98
C ALA A 460 -4.76 -10.74 -1.62
N GLN A 461 -4.73 -9.83 -0.64
CA GLN A 461 -3.50 -9.15 -0.21
C GLN A 461 -2.45 -10.13 0.38
N THR A 462 -2.89 -11.18 1.06
CA THR A 462 -2.00 -12.21 1.62
C THR A 462 -1.30 -13.03 0.55
N VAL A 463 -2.04 -13.47 -0.48
CA VAL A 463 -1.47 -14.39 -1.49
C VAL A 463 -0.74 -13.67 -2.61
N THR A 464 -1.13 -12.44 -2.93
CA THR A 464 -0.64 -11.71 -4.12
C THR A 464 0.87 -11.45 -4.11
N PRO A 465 1.50 -10.96 -3.02
CA PRO A 465 2.94 -10.65 -3.03
C PRO A 465 3.80 -11.88 -3.34
N TYR A 466 3.36 -13.07 -2.89
CA TYR A 466 4.04 -14.33 -3.19
C TYR A 466 3.84 -14.74 -4.65
N PHE A 467 2.59 -14.82 -5.13
CA PHE A 467 2.33 -15.31 -6.50
C PHE A 467 2.86 -14.36 -7.57
N SER A 468 2.74 -13.05 -7.38
CA SER A 468 3.34 -12.06 -8.28
C SER A 468 4.87 -12.15 -8.25
N GLY A 469 5.47 -12.31 -7.07
CA GLY A 469 6.91 -12.51 -6.92
C GLY A 469 7.39 -13.80 -7.58
N LEU A 470 6.69 -14.93 -7.39
CA LEU A 470 7.01 -16.20 -8.03
C LEU A 470 6.95 -16.11 -9.56
N LEU A 471 5.96 -15.38 -10.09
CA LEU A 471 5.89 -15.15 -11.54
C LEU A 471 7.07 -14.31 -12.02
N MET A 472 7.40 -13.22 -11.29
CA MET A 472 8.56 -12.37 -11.60
C MET A 472 9.88 -13.15 -11.57
N ASP A 473 10.08 -14.02 -10.59
CA ASP A 473 11.29 -14.87 -10.49
C ASP A 473 11.41 -15.87 -11.65
N LYS A 474 10.26 -16.40 -12.15
CA LYS A 474 10.23 -17.41 -13.23
C LYS A 474 10.26 -16.82 -14.64
N THR A 475 9.60 -15.70 -14.87
CA THR A 475 9.36 -15.13 -16.21
C THR A 475 9.99 -13.75 -16.40
N GLY A 476 10.65 -13.23 -15.37
CA GLY A 476 11.25 -11.90 -15.38
C GLY A 476 10.37 -10.83 -14.72
N MET A 477 11.01 -9.76 -14.31
CA MET A 477 10.35 -8.66 -13.58
C MET A 477 9.27 -7.96 -14.41
N THR A 478 9.41 -7.98 -15.74
CA THR A 478 8.44 -7.38 -16.68
C THR A 478 7.06 -8.03 -16.62
N SER A 479 6.91 -9.19 -16.00
CA SER A 479 5.62 -9.87 -15.79
C SER A 479 4.70 -9.21 -14.78
N LEU A 480 5.17 -8.24 -13.99
CA LEU A 480 4.39 -7.56 -12.94
C LEU A 480 3.11 -6.90 -13.47
N PHE A 481 3.24 -6.03 -14.46
CA PHE A 481 2.09 -5.32 -15.02
C PHE A 481 1.17 -6.20 -15.87
N PRO A 482 1.66 -7.15 -16.68
CA PRO A 482 0.82 -8.17 -17.32
C PRO A 482 -0.01 -8.96 -16.28
N TYR A 483 0.61 -9.43 -15.20
CA TYR A 483 -0.11 -10.10 -14.10
C TYR A 483 -1.23 -9.18 -13.56
N ALA A 484 -0.88 -7.95 -13.21
CA ALA A 484 -1.83 -6.99 -12.66
C ALA A 484 -3.00 -6.70 -13.62
N ALA A 485 -2.69 -6.49 -14.91
CA ALA A 485 -3.69 -6.23 -15.94
C ALA A 485 -4.66 -7.41 -16.12
N VAL A 486 -4.16 -8.63 -16.15
CA VAL A 486 -4.98 -9.85 -16.29
C VAL A 486 -5.95 -9.98 -15.10
N PHE A 487 -5.46 -9.86 -13.88
CA PHE A 487 -6.33 -10.00 -12.70
C PHE A 487 -7.35 -8.87 -12.59
N VAL A 488 -6.97 -7.61 -12.86
CA VAL A 488 -7.95 -6.50 -12.91
C VAL A 488 -8.96 -6.70 -14.03
N ALA A 489 -8.54 -7.18 -15.21
CA ALA A 489 -9.46 -7.46 -16.30
C ALA A 489 -10.45 -8.59 -15.95
N LEU A 490 -10.02 -9.64 -15.24
CA LEU A 490 -10.90 -10.71 -14.76
C LEU A 490 -11.99 -10.18 -13.82
N ALA A 491 -11.70 -9.14 -13.05
CA ALA A 491 -12.71 -8.48 -12.23
C ALA A 491 -13.84 -7.86 -13.08
N SER A 492 -13.56 -7.41 -14.32
CA SER A 492 -14.62 -6.91 -15.20
C SER A 492 -15.62 -7.99 -15.58
N VAL A 493 -15.13 -9.22 -15.82
CA VAL A 493 -15.97 -10.37 -16.18
C VAL A 493 -16.92 -10.70 -15.04
N THR A 494 -16.40 -10.85 -13.81
CA THR A 494 -17.24 -11.14 -12.64
C THR A 494 -18.21 -10.01 -12.33
N MET A 495 -17.76 -8.74 -12.39
CA MET A 495 -18.60 -7.58 -12.14
C MET A 495 -19.70 -7.39 -13.19
N PHE A 496 -19.45 -7.76 -14.46
CA PHE A 496 -20.45 -7.67 -15.53
C PHE A 496 -21.69 -8.49 -15.22
N PHE A 497 -21.53 -9.69 -14.64
CA PHE A 497 -22.64 -10.58 -14.31
C PHE A 497 -23.34 -10.25 -12.99
N VAL A 498 -22.88 -9.28 -12.21
CA VAL A 498 -23.55 -8.80 -10.99
C VAL A 498 -24.88 -8.12 -11.36
N ARG A 499 -25.96 -8.50 -10.66
CA ARG A 499 -27.33 -7.95 -10.90
C ARG A 499 -27.93 -7.24 -9.70
N HIS A 500 -27.37 -7.42 -8.50
CA HIS A 500 -27.87 -6.84 -7.25
C HIS A 500 -26.74 -6.10 -6.51
N GLY A 501 -27.10 -5.20 -5.59
CA GLY A 501 -26.13 -4.39 -4.83
C GLY A 501 -25.79 -3.06 -5.52
N ASP A 502 -26.47 -2.70 -6.61
CA ASP A 502 -26.31 -1.41 -7.28
C ASP A 502 -27.41 -0.44 -6.85
N SER A 503 -27.04 0.69 -6.25
CA SER A 503 -27.98 1.75 -5.92
C SER A 503 -28.63 2.28 -7.20
N LYS A 504 -29.95 2.39 -7.20
CA LYS A 504 -30.65 3.04 -8.30
C LYS A 504 -30.25 4.53 -8.34
N PRO A 505 -30.04 5.11 -9.53
CA PRO A 505 -29.85 6.54 -9.67
C PRO A 505 -31.05 7.30 -9.03
N LEU A 506 -30.76 8.33 -8.24
CA LEU A 506 -31.81 9.16 -7.67
C LEU A 506 -32.57 9.86 -8.81
N PRO A 507 -33.93 10.01 -8.71
CA PRO A 507 -34.70 10.76 -9.68
C PRO A 507 -34.18 12.20 -9.81
N ALA A 508 -34.22 12.76 -11.01
CA ALA A 508 -33.63 14.06 -11.36
C ALA A 508 -34.19 15.29 -10.62
N ASP A 509 -35.24 15.13 -9.82
CA ASP A 509 -36.04 16.24 -9.26
C ASP A 509 -35.52 16.78 -7.90
N SER A 510 -34.52 16.22 -7.29
CA SER A 510 -33.99 16.73 -6.01
C SER A 510 -32.54 17.21 -6.10
N LYS A 511 -32.28 18.33 -6.76
CA LYS A 511 -30.94 18.97 -6.82
C LYS A 511 -30.35 19.31 -5.45
N LEU A 512 -31.18 19.51 -4.43
CA LEU A 512 -30.76 19.84 -3.07
C LEU A 512 -30.35 18.59 -2.24
N GLU A 513 -30.95 17.42 -2.49
CA GLU A 513 -30.56 16.16 -1.86
C GLU A 513 -29.30 15.59 -2.47
N HIS A 514 -28.98 15.87 -3.73
CA HIS A 514 -27.71 15.51 -4.37
C HIS A 514 -26.51 16.17 -3.70
N ILE A 515 -26.66 17.37 -3.11
CA ILE A 515 -25.60 18.02 -2.33
C ILE A 515 -25.49 17.41 -0.92
N GLY A 516 -26.56 16.82 -0.40
CA GLY A 516 -26.62 16.15 0.91
C GLY A 516 -26.23 14.68 0.89
N ALA A 517 -26.50 13.95 -0.18
CA ALA A 517 -26.20 12.53 -0.33
C ALA A 517 -24.82 12.24 -0.95
N GLY A 518 -24.20 13.22 -1.57
CA GLY A 518 -22.80 13.19 -2.03
C GLY A 518 -21.82 13.72 -1.00
N ASN A 519 -22.27 13.88 0.22
CA ASN A 519 -21.46 14.44 1.28
C ASN A 519 -21.22 13.41 2.38
#